data_e90cd0a1b15be71a97689f8bef394b94
#
_entry.id   e90cd0a1b15be71a97689f8bef394b94
#
_cell.length_a   1.000
_cell.length_b   1.000
_cell.length_c   1.000
_cell.angle_alpha   90.00
_cell.angle_beta   90.00
_cell.angle_gamma   90.00
#
_symmetry.space_group_name_H-M   'P 1'
#
loop_
_entity.id
_entity.type
_entity.pdbx_description
1 polymer ?
#
loop_
_entity_poly.entity_id
_entity_poly.type
_entity_poly.pdbx_seq_one_letter_code
_entity_poly.pdbx_strand_id
1 'polypeptide(L)'
;MLHVRRLLMLSVFALLITLGQTHASAEELKTVFVIAMENHNWTQPANQFTGPIQQIFQNPNAPFINSLVDGTAVTTIDGHTVRISEQVSFATGYHNVLATPSGNNPHIHPSEPNYLWAEAGTNFGVLNDNDPFAANGPTNQNTTQHLVTFLTNARHTWKSYQEDTDLTTVNGQLTNVVLPRDQWTVPLKSISGKFAAGVNQFNGSAQFNYAAKHNPQVFFTDSNGGNDTTTANPLRLQYAPLQQLFDDLANNNVADYNWITPNQFNDMHTALTGGFQGLTGDAANIRQGDNFLAQIIPVIMASKAYKENGVIIIWFDESEQDAAGDNPDDFNHSIAEIVISKKAHKNVNGVPFASAVNLSHSSDLRTMQEIFRTSGPFLGDAANAADLSDLFDNGVIRQNNDNGKDGNDDND
;
A
#
# COMPACT_ATOMS: atom_id res chain seq x y z
N MET A 1 68.19 -43.54 52.86
CA MET A 1 67.65 -42.15 52.77
C MET A 1 66.81 -42.06 51.51
N LEU A 2 65.50 -42.06 51.67
CA LEU A 2 64.54 -42.11 50.58
C LEU A 2 64.28 -40.67 50.05
N HIS A 3 64.43 -40.47 48.76
CA HIS A 3 63.96 -39.22 48.06
C HIS A 3 62.61 -39.49 47.38
N VAL A 4 61.57 -38.87 47.91
CA VAL A 4 60.24 -38.85 47.34
C VAL A 4 60.15 -37.73 46.30
N ARG A 5 59.98 -38.07 45.02
CA ARG A 5 59.69 -37.10 43.99
C ARG A 5 58.19 -36.95 43.94
N ARG A 6 57.68 -35.74 44.17
CA ARG A 6 56.30 -35.34 43.95
C ARG A 6 56.11 -34.97 42.47
N LEU A 7 55.24 -35.69 41.80
CA LEU A 7 54.74 -35.37 40.46
C LEU A 7 53.57 -34.36 40.61
N LEU A 8 53.74 -33.18 40.05
CA LEU A 8 52.67 -32.17 39.93
C LEU A 8 51.92 -32.42 38.62
N MET A 9 50.66 -32.87 38.69
CA MET A 9 49.76 -32.92 37.54
C MET A 9 49.09 -31.54 37.40
N LEU A 10 49.39 -30.82 36.31
CA LEU A 10 48.65 -29.63 35.86
C LEU A 10 47.45 -30.10 35.07
N SER A 11 46.24 -29.95 35.64
CA SER A 11 44.96 -30.15 34.93
C SER A 11 44.63 -28.84 34.19
N VAL A 12 44.77 -28.84 32.86
CA VAL A 12 44.29 -27.77 32.00
C VAL A 12 42.79 -27.95 31.77
N PHE A 13 42.00 -27.14 32.42
CA PHE A 13 40.54 -27.01 32.12
C PHE A 13 40.43 -26.13 30.86
N ALA A 14 40.10 -26.76 29.72
CA ALA A 14 39.68 -26.05 28.51
C ALA A 14 38.23 -25.62 28.68
N LEU A 15 38.01 -24.35 28.95
CA LEU A 15 36.70 -23.72 28.96
C LEU A 15 36.24 -23.51 27.51
N LEU A 16 35.42 -24.39 26.97
CA LEU A 16 34.72 -24.17 25.70
C LEU A 16 33.66 -23.08 25.92
N ILE A 17 33.99 -21.86 25.51
CA ILE A 17 32.98 -20.79 25.36
C ILE A 17 32.26 -21.07 24.05
N THR A 18 31.12 -21.70 24.10
CA THR A 18 30.16 -21.69 22.99
C THR A 18 29.60 -20.27 22.87
N LEU A 19 30.14 -19.49 21.94
CA LEU A 19 29.50 -18.26 21.46
C LEU A 19 28.19 -18.69 20.77
N GLY A 20 27.12 -18.75 21.53
CA GLY A 20 25.79 -18.76 20.95
C GLY A 20 25.61 -17.49 20.13
N GLN A 21 25.62 -17.62 18.81
CA GLN A 21 25.14 -16.55 17.95
C GLN A 21 23.65 -16.40 18.26
N THR A 22 23.33 -15.44 19.11
CA THR A 22 21.96 -14.92 19.15
C THR A 22 21.74 -14.23 17.81
N HIS A 23 21.10 -14.94 16.87
CA HIS A 23 20.47 -14.25 15.75
C HIS A 23 19.48 -13.28 16.37
N ALA A 24 19.82 -11.99 16.37
CA ALA A 24 18.84 -10.96 16.64
C ALA A 24 17.72 -11.19 15.61
N SER A 25 16.55 -11.61 16.06
CA SER A 25 15.40 -11.71 15.16
C SER A 25 15.20 -10.34 14.53
N ALA A 26 15.10 -10.28 13.21
CA ALA A 26 14.79 -9.04 12.55
C ALA A 26 13.51 -8.47 13.20
N GLU A 27 13.53 -7.18 13.54
CA GLU A 27 12.33 -6.56 14.12
C GLU A 27 11.23 -6.55 13.08
N GLU A 28 10.07 -7.07 13.45
CA GLU A 28 8.92 -7.23 12.59
C GLU A 28 8.27 -5.89 12.25
N LEU A 29 7.67 -5.80 11.07
CA LEU A 29 6.79 -4.69 10.69
C LEU A 29 5.53 -4.75 11.57
N LYS A 30 5.05 -3.58 12.00
CA LYS A 30 3.89 -3.47 12.91
C LYS A 30 2.73 -2.70 12.30
N THR A 31 3.03 -1.75 11.44
CA THR A 31 2.01 -0.86 10.86
C THR A 31 2.27 -0.71 9.37
N VAL A 32 1.26 -0.95 8.57
CA VAL A 32 1.30 -0.79 7.12
C VAL A 32 0.38 0.35 6.71
N PHE A 33 0.90 1.22 5.85
CA PHE A 33 0.16 2.28 5.16
C PHE A 33 0.27 2.03 3.66
N VAL A 34 -0.83 1.62 3.02
CA VAL A 34 -0.92 1.54 1.57
C VAL A 34 -1.53 2.83 1.05
N ILE A 35 -0.86 3.52 0.15
CA ILE A 35 -1.39 4.70 -0.54
C ILE A 35 -1.69 4.28 -1.97
N ALA A 36 -2.99 4.20 -2.30
CA ALA A 36 -3.46 3.77 -3.60
C ALA A 36 -3.46 4.94 -4.59
N MET A 37 -2.76 4.75 -5.70
CA MET A 37 -2.63 5.69 -6.81
C MET A 37 -3.15 5.02 -8.10
N GLU A 38 -3.40 5.81 -9.13
CA GLU A 38 -4.17 5.40 -10.30
C GLU A 38 -3.42 5.54 -11.62
N ASN A 39 -3.66 4.56 -12.46
CA ASN A 39 -3.55 4.52 -13.92
C ASN A 39 -2.27 5.14 -14.51
N HIS A 40 -1.08 4.80 -14.01
CA HIS A 40 0.14 5.27 -14.66
C HIS A 40 1.23 4.22 -14.68
N ASN A 41 1.82 4.00 -15.85
CA ASN A 41 2.97 3.12 -16.01
C ASN A 41 4.19 3.70 -15.31
N TRP A 42 4.91 2.86 -14.60
CA TRP A 42 6.26 3.18 -14.13
C TRP A 42 7.20 3.26 -15.32
N THR A 43 7.23 2.18 -16.12
CA THR A 43 7.93 2.10 -17.40
C THR A 43 7.08 1.33 -18.40
N GLN A 44 7.35 1.53 -19.69
CA GLN A 44 6.70 0.83 -20.77
C GLN A 44 7.68 0.49 -21.90
N PRO A 45 7.39 -0.52 -22.75
CA PRO A 45 8.28 -0.91 -23.83
C PRO A 45 8.42 0.22 -24.85
N ALA A 46 9.64 0.57 -25.22
CA ALA A 46 9.92 1.62 -26.20
C ALA A 46 9.31 1.39 -27.59
N ASN A 47 9.03 0.13 -27.94
CA ASN A 47 8.39 -0.24 -29.21
C ASN A 47 6.87 -0.02 -29.22
N GLN A 48 6.25 0.15 -28.08
CA GLN A 48 4.81 0.45 -27.95
C GLN A 48 4.55 1.94 -27.75
N PHE A 49 5.58 2.69 -27.44
CA PHE A 49 5.48 4.09 -27.11
C PHE A 49 5.83 5.00 -28.30
N THR A 50 4.87 5.80 -28.74
CA THR A 50 5.05 6.72 -29.89
C THR A 50 4.64 8.18 -29.60
N GLY A 51 4.13 8.46 -28.41
CA GLY A 51 3.58 9.75 -28.00
C GLY A 51 4.32 10.43 -26.85
N PRO A 52 3.74 11.50 -26.27
CA PRO A 52 4.23 12.07 -25.02
C PRO A 52 4.19 11.01 -23.93
N ILE A 53 5.30 10.84 -23.23
CA ILE A 53 5.44 9.79 -22.22
C ILE A 53 4.51 10.04 -21.05
N GLN A 54 3.63 9.12 -20.78
CA GLN A 54 2.77 9.09 -19.60
C GLN A 54 3.30 8.08 -18.56
N GLN A 55 4.59 7.90 -18.49
CA GLN A 55 5.23 7.07 -17.48
C GLN A 55 5.68 7.94 -16.31
N ILE A 56 5.73 7.36 -15.13
CA ILE A 56 6.16 8.06 -13.92
C ILE A 56 7.69 8.20 -13.86
N PHE A 57 8.41 7.14 -14.23
CA PHE A 57 9.87 7.13 -14.15
C PHE A 57 10.49 8.20 -15.05
N GLN A 58 11.29 9.07 -14.44
CA GLN A 58 11.95 10.22 -15.09
C GLN A 58 10.98 11.28 -15.66
N ASN A 59 9.69 11.21 -15.35
CA ASN A 59 8.75 12.24 -15.76
C ASN A 59 8.96 13.53 -14.94
N PRO A 60 9.16 14.70 -15.58
CA PRO A 60 9.35 15.97 -14.88
C PRO A 60 8.11 16.43 -14.11
N ASN A 61 6.93 15.82 -14.38
CA ASN A 61 5.70 16.10 -13.66
C ASN A 61 5.56 15.27 -12.38
N ALA A 62 6.42 14.28 -12.16
CA ALA A 62 6.51 13.49 -10.93
C ALA A 62 7.83 13.70 -10.18
N PRO A 63 8.20 14.94 -9.80
CA PRO A 63 9.52 15.21 -9.22
C PRO A 63 9.72 14.58 -7.85
N PHE A 64 8.67 14.46 -7.02
CA PHE A 64 8.77 13.86 -5.70
C PHE A 64 8.96 12.35 -5.80
N ILE A 65 8.14 11.65 -6.58
CA ILE A 65 8.27 10.19 -6.79
C ILE A 65 9.65 9.87 -7.37
N ASN A 66 10.10 10.61 -8.38
CA ASN A 66 11.43 10.40 -8.94
C ASN A 66 12.54 10.67 -7.94
N SER A 67 12.39 11.66 -7.06
CA SER A 67 13.38 11.93 -6.00
C SER A 67 13.47 10.79 -4.96
N LEU A 68 12.39 10.04 -4.74
CA LEU A 68 12.41 8.86 -3.89
C LEU A 68 13.37 7.80 -4.43
N VAL A 69 13.35 7.56 -5.74
CA VAL A 69 14.08 6.46 -6.39
C VAL A 69 15.46 6.86 -6.93
N ASP A 70 15.73 8.14 -7.15
CA ASP A 70 17.04 8.65 -7.58
C ASP A 70 18.01 8.96 -6.44
N GLY A 71 17.57 8.82 -5.19
CA GLY A 71 18.40 9.03 -4.01
C GLY A 71 18.40 10.47 -3.47
N THR A 72 17.58 11.39 -4.01
CA THR A 72 17.62 12.82 -3.67
C THR A 72 16.53 13.27 -2.70
N ALA A 73 15.49 12.45 -2.46
CA ALA A 73 14.36 12.82 -1.60
C ALA A 73 14.80 13.12 -0.16
N VAL A 74 14.46 14.32 0.28
CA VAL A 74 14.70 14.80 1.65
C VAL A 74 13.44 15.45 2.22
N THR A 75 13.30 15.41 3.53
CA THR A 75 12.24 16.13 4.26
C THR A 75 12.77 16.62 5.59
N THR A 76 11.97 17.40 6.31
CA THR A 76 12.27 17.82 7.68
C THR A 76 11.27 17.19 8.64
N ILE A 77 11.76 16.39 9.59
CA ILE A 77 10.96 15.76 10.66
C ILE A 77 11.55 16.20 12.00
N ASP A 78 10.71 16.73 12.89
CA ASP A 78 11.12 17.19 14.23
C ASP A 78 12.31 18.19 14.19
N GLY A 79 12.34 19.03 13.14
CA GLY A 79 13.42 20.02 12.94
C GLY A 79 14.74 19.47 12.37
N HIS A 80 14.80 18.18 12.05
CA HIS A 80 15.95 17.52 11.47
C HIS A 80 15.73 17.16 10.00
N THR A 81 16.75 17.35 9.17
CA THR A 81 16.72 16.88 7.79
C THR A 81 16.81 15.36 7.78
N VAL A 82 15.83 14.70 7.15
CA VAL A 82 15.77 13.26 6.95
C VAL A 82 15.86 12.98 5.46
N ARG A 83 16.76 12.10 5.06
CA ARG A 83 16.78 11.54 3.70
C ARG A 83 15.75 10.44 3.61
N ILE A 84 14.66 10.70 2.90
CA ILE A 84 13.60 9.70 2.67
C ILE A 84 14.19 8.55 1.85
N SER A 85 14.96 8.86 0.82
CA SER A 85 15.58 7.91 -0.10
C SER A 85 16.50 6.87 0.55
N GLU A 86 17.02 7.13 1.77
CA GLU A 86 17.75 6.12 2.55
C GLU A 86 16.86 5.01 3.12
N GLN A 87 15.54 5.19 3.04
CA GLN A 87 14.52 4.28 3.55
C GLN A 87 13.63 3.75 2.41
N VAL A 88 14.08 3.83 1.16
CA VAL A 88 13.32 3.47 -0.04
C VAL A 88 13.92 2.25 -0.72
N SER A 89 13.05 1.36 -1.12
CA SER A 89 13.26 0.35 -2.16
C SER A 89 12.08 0.35 -3.11
N PHE A 90 12.24 -0.11 -4.34
CA PHE A 90 11.17 -0.09 -5.33
C PHE A 90 11.29 -1.25 -6.31
N ALA A 91 10.15 -1.66 -6.87
CA ALA A 91 10.11 -2.69 -7.91
C ALA A 91 10.26 -2.07 -9.30
N THR A 92 11.03 -2.71 -10.16
CA THR A 92 11.12 -2.39 -11.59
C THR A 92 10.30 -3.33 -12.46
N GLY A 93 9.81 -4.42 -11.88
CA GLY A 93 8.99 -5.45 -12.51
C GLY A 93 7.70 -5.70 -11.73
N TYR A 94 6.95 -4.65 -11.40
CA TYR A 94 5.64 -4.80 -10.79
C TYR A 94 4.55 -4.66 -11.85
N HIS A 95 3.62 -5.61 -11.87
CA HIS A 95 2.62 -5.73 -12.93
C HIS A 95 1.22 -5.90 -12.36
N ASN A 96 0.25 -5.25 -12.97
CA ASN A 96 -1.16 -5.52 -12.70
C ASN A 96 -1.67 -6.76 -13.46
N VAL A 97 -1.02 -7.14 -14.58
CA VAL A 97 -1.32 -8.37 -15.33
C VAL A 97 -0.40 -9.52 -14.93
N LEU A 98 -0.89 -10.75 -15.03
CA LEU A 98 -0.08 -11.94 -14.76
C LEU A 98 0.73 -12.35 -15.99
N ALA A 99 1.94 -12.87 -15.76
CA ALA A 99 2.88 -13.25 -16.83
C ALA A 99 2.38 -14.39 -17.74
N THR A 100 1.35 -15.13 -17.30
CA THR A 100 0.81 -16.25 -18.07
C THR A 100 -0.66 -16.04 -18.38
N PRO A 101 -1.12 -16.36 -19.62
CA PRO A 101 -2.54 -16.28 -20.00
C PRO A 101 -3.46 -17.18 -19.16
N SER A 102 -2.91 -18.17 -18.46
CA SER A 102 -3.63 -19.04 -17.54
C SER A 102 -3.70 -18.49 -16.13
N GLY A 103 -3.06 -17.37 -15.84
CA GLY A 103 -3.32 -16.60 -14.66
C GLY A 103 -4.81 -16.26 -14.59
N ASN A 104 -5.38 -16.22 -13.39
CA ASN A 104 -6.82 -16.01 -13.19
C ASN A 104 -7.28 -14.61 -13.60
N ASN A 105 -6.44 -13.83 -14.25
CA ASN A 105 -6.71 -12.44 -14.52
C ASN A 105 -6.38 -12.05 -15.97
N PRO A 106 -7.17 -12.47 -16.97
CA PRO A 106 -7.01 -12.01 -18.33
C PRO A 106 -7.49 -10.56 -18.55
N HIS A 107 -8.21 -9.96 -17.58
CA HIS A 107 -8.84 -8.65 -17.72
C HIS A 107 -8.90 -7.95 -16.37
N ILE A 108 -7.92 -7.11 -16.08
CA ILE A 108 -7.85 -6.32 -14.86
C ILE A 108 -8.16 -4.84 -15.07
N HIS A 109 -8.62 -4.48 -16.25
CA HIS A 109 -9.27 -3.23 -16.51
C HIS A 109 -10.79 -3.39 -16.45
N PRO A 110 -11.51 -2.37 -15.95
CA PRO A 110 -11.06 -1.12 -15.35
C PRO A 110 -10.53 -1.26 -13.92
N SER A 111 -10.37 -0.15 -13.18
CA SER A 111 -9.71 -0.08 -11.87
C SER A 111 -10.29 -1.03 -10.80
N GLU A 112 -11.61 -1.14 -10.64
CA GLU A 112 -12.24 -1.94 -9.57
C GLU A 112 -11.75 -3.39 -9.48
N PRO A 113 -11.57 -4.16 -10.58
CA PRO A 113 -10.97 -5.49 -10.55
C PRO A 113 -9.63 -5.55 -9.81
N ASN A 114 -8.78 -4.53 -9.94
CA ASN A 114 -7.48 -4.47 -9.28
C ASN A 114 -7.61 -4.26 -7.76
N TYR A 115 -8.56 -3.41 -7.34
CA TYR A 115 -8.85 -3.21 -5.92
C TYR A 115 -9.44 -4.46 -5.26
N LEU A 116 -10.34 -5.16 -5.94
CA LEU A 116 -10.82 -6.48 -5.48
C LEU A 116 -9.66 -7.48 -5.39
N TRP A 117 -8.75 -7.44 -6.37
CA TRP A 117 -7.59 -8.32 -6.38
C TRP A 117 -6.63 -8.05 -5.22
N ALA A 118 -6.36 -6.78 -4.93
CA ALA A 118 -5.51 -6.37 -3.79
C ALA A 118 -6.07 -6.86 -2.44
N GLU A 119 -7.39 -7.01 -2.34
CA GLU A 119 -8.06 -7.47 -1.11
C GLU A 119 -8.26 -8.99 -1.04
N ALA A 120 -8.41 -9.68 -2.19
CA ALA A 120 -8.82 -11.08 -2.21
C ALA A 120 -7.97 -12.02 -3.11
N GLY A 121 -7.06 -11.49 -3.92
CA GLY A 121 -6.30 -12.26 -4.91
C GLY A 121 -7.15 -12.78 -6.07
N THR A 122 -8.30 -12.17 -6.28
CA THR A 122 -9.23 -12.44 -7.38
C THR A 122 -10.18 -11.26 -7.55
N ASN A 123 -10.61 -11.00 -8.78
CA ASN A 123 -11.63 -10.00 -9.07
C ASN A 123 -13.07 -10.55 -9.06
N PHE A 124 -13.25 -11.83 -8.72
CA PHE A 124 -14.57 -12.51 -8.71
C PHE A 124 -15.34 -12.43 -10.03
N GLY A 125 -14.67 -12.17 -11.15
CA GLY A 125 -15.29 -11.96 -12.47
C GLY A 125 -15.92 -10.57 -12.65
N VAL A 126 -15.64 -9.64 -11.76
CA VAL A 126 -16.01 -8.23 -11.92
C VAL A 126 -15.12 -7.59 -12.97
N LEU A 127 -15.71 -6.92 -13.96
CA LEU A 127 -15.04 -6.27 -15.09
C LEU A 127 -15.69 -4.91 -15.37
N ASN A 128 -16.06 -4.16 -14.32
CA ASN A 128 -16.66 -2.84 -14.40
C ASN A 128 -16.35 -2.05 -13.12
N ASP A 129 -16.69 -0.76 -13.11
CA ASP A 129 -16.44 0.19 -12.01
C ASP A 129 -17.72 0.57 -11.25
N ASN A 130 -18.64 -0.35 -11.10
CA ASN A 130 -19.91 -0.04 -10.44
C ASN A 130 -19.72 0.07 -8.92
N ASP A 131 -20.51 0.94 -8.28
CA ASP A 131 -20.61 0.95 -6.82
C ASP A 131 -21.08 -0.43 -6.29
N PRO A 132 -20.70 -0.86 -5.08
CA PRO A 132 -20.97 -2.21 -4.55
C PRO A 132 -22.41 -2.66 -4.67
N PHE A 133 -23.36 -1.75 -4.46
CA PHE A 133 -24.80 -2.01 -4.49
C PHE A 133 -25.51 -1.23 -5.61
N ALA A 134 -24.82 -1.01 -6.73
CA ALA A 134 -25.42 -0.35 -7.89
C ALA A 134 -26.68 -1.11 -8.36
N ALA A 135 -27.72 -0.36 -8.74
CA ALA A 135 -28.98 -0.95 -9.19
C ALA A 135 -28.83 -1.83 -10.44
N ASN A 136 -27.87 -1.47 -11.30
CA ASN A 136 -27.56 -2.19 -12.53
C ASN A 136 -26.14 -2.78 -12.42
N GLY A 137 -26.05 -4.06 -12.10
CA GLY A 137 -24.77 -4.77 -12.00
C GLY A 137 -24.01 -4.47 -10.71
N PRO A 138 -24.56 -4.85 -9.54
CA PRO A 138 -23.87 -4.70 -8.26
C PRO A 138 -22.62 -5.57 -8.24
N THR A 139 -21.58 -5.08 -7.60
CA THR A 139 -20.26 -5.73 -7.54
C THR A 139 -19.89 -6.22 -6.14
N ASN A 140 -20.78 -6.03 -5.15
CA ASN A 140 -20.58 -6.51 -3.79
C ASN A 140 -20.38 -8.02 -3.73
N GLN A 141 -19.44 -8.45 -2.87
CA GLN A 141 -19.06 -9.84 -2.66
C GLN A 141 -19.57 -10.35 -1.31
N ASN A 142 -20.17 -11.56 -1.33
CA ASN A 142 -20.69 -12.24 -0.13
C ASN A 142 -19.71 -13.35 0.32
N THR A 143 -18.46 -13.00 0.53
CA THR A 143 -17.40 -13.91 0.98
C THR A 143 -16.64 -13.32 2.15
N THR A 144 -16.09 -14.17 2.98
CA THR A 144 -15.14 -13.82 4.05
C THR A 144 -13.68 -14.11 3.65
N GLN A 145 -13.48 -14.50 2.39
CA GLN A 145 -12.15 -14.83 1.86
C GLN A 145 -11.51 -13.55 1.29
N HIS A 146 -11.15 -12.63 2.18
CA HIS A 146 -10.47 -11.39 1.86
C HIS A 146 -9.67 -10.86 3.06
N LEU A 147 -8.73 -9.97 2.78
CA LEU A 147 -7.66 -9.57 3.69
C LEU A 147 -8.15 -9.04 5.04
N VAL A 148 -9.04 -8.03 5.05
CA VAL A 148 -9.42 -7.40 6.33
C VAL A 148 -10.23 -8.31 7.24
N THR A 149 -10.91 -9.32 6.72
CA THR A 149 -11.51 -10.38 7.52
C THR A 149 -10.43 -11.30 8.12
N PHE A 150 -9.40 -11.65 7.35
CA PHE A 150 -8.28 -12.44 7.86
C PHE A 150 -7.49 -11.67 8.92
N LEU A 151 -7.26 -10.37 8.73
CA LEU A 151 -6.66 -9.50 9.73
C LEU A 151 -7.47 -9.47 11.02
N THR A 152 -8.79 -9.27 10.92
CA THR A 152 -9.70 -9.24 12.06
C THR A 152 -9.68 -10.55 12.84
N ASN A 153 -9.67 -11.69 12.12
CA ASN A 153 -9.59 -13.02 12.73
C ASN A 153 -8.24 -13.25 13.44
N ALA A 154 -7.16 -12.67 12.91
CA ALA A 154 -5.84 -12.66 13.53
C ALA A 154 -5.68 -11.60 14.63
N ARG A 155 -6.74 -10.83 14.94
CA ARG A 155 -6.80 -9.75 15.94
C ARG A 155 -5.97 -8.53 15.59
N HIS A 156 -5.75 -8.29 14.31
CA HIS A 156 -5.21 -7.04 13.79
C HIS A 156 -6.33 -6.06 13.47
N THR A 157 -6.01 -4.78 13.65
CA THR A 157 -6.90 -3.68 13.31
C THR A 157 -6.66 -3.21 11.89
N TRP A 158 -7.73 -2.73 11.23
CA TRP A 158 -7.63 -2.12 9.93
C TRP A 158 -8.45 -0.85 9.84
N LYS A 159 -8.09 0.05 8.95
CA LYS A 159 -8.82 1.27 8.66
C LYS A 159 -8.62 1.69 7.21
N SER A 160 -9.70 2.16 6.59
CA SER A 160 -9.74 2.75 5.27
C SER A 160 -9.90 4.27 5.41
N TYR A 161 -8.93 5.04 4.94
CA TYR A 161 -8.97 6.50 4.91
C TYR A 161 -9.28 6.96 3.48
N GLN A 162 -10.42 7.61 3.32
CA GLN A 162 -10.95 7.98 2.00
C GLN A 162 -11.13 9.49 1.91
N GLU A 163 -10.59 10.10 0.86
CA GLU A 163 -10.76 11.53 0.64
C GLU A 163 -12.18 11.83 0.14
N ASP A 164 -12.72 12.98 0.52
CA ASP A 164 -14.03 13.50 0.15
C ASP A 164 -15.24 12.67 0.68
N THR A 165 -15.07 11.94 1.78
CA THR A 165 -16.16 11.22 2.45
C THR A 165 -16.63 11.94 3.72
N ASP A 166 -17.88 11.65 4.15
CA ASP A 166 -18.48 12.18 5.40
C ASP A 166 -18.31 13.69 5.59
N LEU A 167 -18.69 14.45 4.58
CA LEU A 167 -18.57 15.91 4.56
C LEU A 167 -19.87 16.59 4.97
N THR A 168 -19.75 17.76 5.59
CA THR A 168 -20.90 18.60 5.95
C THR A 168 -21.55 19.23 4.72
N THR A 169 -22.80 19.67 4.86
CA THR A 169 -23.54 20.34 3.80
C THR A 169 -23.98 21.75 4.21
N VAL A 170 -24.01 22.66 3.24
CA VAL A 170 -24.65 23.97 3.34
C VAL A 170 -25.65 24.08 2.19
N ASN A 171 -26.91 24.33 2.52
CA ASN A 171 -28.02 24.39 1.55
C ASN A 171 -28.10 23.12 0.66
N GLY A 172 -27.79 21.95 1.24
CA GLY A 172 -27.83 20.66 0.52
C GLY A 172 -26.64 20.39 -0.38
N GLN A 173 -25.62 21.26 -0.41
CA GLN A 173 -24.39 21.06 -1.15
C GLN A 173 -23.22 20.79 -0.20
N LEU A 174 -22.32 19.89 -0.58
CA LEU A 174 -21.15 19.52 0.24
C LEU A 174 -20.19 20.69 0.43
N THR A 175 -19.55 20.70 1.58
CA THR A 175 -18.40 21.57 1.91
C THR A 175 -17.15 20.71 2.10
N ASN A 176 -15.97 21.31 2.24
CA ASN A 176 -14.74 20.59 2.57
C ASN A 176 -14.58 20.24 4.05
N VAL A 177 -15.60 20.45 4.87
CA VAL A 177 -15.56 20.23 6.32
C VAL A 177 -16.08 18.83 6.64
N VAL A 178 -15.29 18.06 7.36
CA VAL A 178 -15.64 16.69 7.79
C VAL A 178 -16.73 16.73 8.87
N LEU A 179 -17.68 15.79 8.78
CA LEU A 179 -18.69 15.56 9.80
C LEU A 179 -18.07 15.10 11.13
N PRO A 180 -18.71 15.39 12.27
CA PRO A 180 -18.36 14.74 13.53
C PRO A 180 -18.36 13.21 13.43
N ARG A 181 -17.44 12.55 14.14
CA ARG A 181 -17.21 11.10 14.06
C ARG A 181 -18.45 10.25 14.35
N ASP A 182 -19.38 10.72 15.15
CA ASP A 182 -20.64 10.03 15.43
C ASP A 182 -21.64 10.06 14.26
N GLN A 183 -21.35 10.88 13.23
CA GLN A 183 -22.15 11.01 12.01
C GLN A 183 -21.50 10.33 10.78
N TRP A 184 -20.35 9.69 10.94
CA TRP A 184 -19.72 8.97 9.84
C TRP A 184 -20.52 7.76 9.41
N THR A 185 -20.36 7.38 8.15
CA THR A 185 -21.07 6.28 7.50
C THR A 185 -20.08 5.40 6.71
N VAL A 186 -20.53 4.27 6.21
CA VAL A 186 -19.74 3.49 5.24
C VAL A 186 -19.98 4.11 3.85
N PRO A 187 -18.89 4.53 3.15
CA PRO A 187 -19.04 5.28 1.89
C PRO A 187 -19.25 4.35 0.69
N LEU A 188 -20.45 3.78 0.56
CA LEU A 188 -20.79 2.77 -0.44
C LEU A 188 -21.08 3.35 -1.83
N LYS A 189 -21.02 4.67 -2.00
CA LYS A 189 -21.41 5.32 -3.25
C LYS A 189 -20.44 6.39 -3.66
N SER A 190 -20.05 6.36 -4.92
CA SER A 190 -19.21 7.39 -5.55
C SER A 190 -19.93 8.74 -5.61
N ILE A 191 -19.18 9.82 -5.37
CA ILE A 191 -19.70 11.20 -5.42
C ILE A 191 -18.68 12.11 -6.10
N SER A 192 -19.17 13.07 -6.88
CA SER A 192 -18.30 14.09 -7.50
C SER A 192 -19.03 15.43 -7.64
N GLY A 193 -18.28 16.52 -7.69
CA GLY A 193 -18.86 17.83 -7.84
C GLY A 193 -17.95 18.97 -7.36
N LYS A 194 -18.60 20.05 -6.90
CA LYS A 194 -17.92 21.22 -6.33
C LYS A 194 -18.44 21.52 -4.94
N PHE A 195 -17.54 21.83 -4.03
CA PHE A 195 -17.89 22.32 -2.70
C PHE A 195 -18.64 23.64 -2.77
N ALA A 196 -19.70 23.77 -1.94
CA ALA A 196 -20.39 25.03 -1.74
C ALA A 196 -19.52 26.06 -1.00
N ALA A 197 -18.58 25.55 -0.18
CA ALA A 197 -17.63 26.37 0.57
C ALA A 197 -16.36 25.56 0.85
N GLY A 198 -15.22 26.23 0.85
CA GLY A 198 -13.91 25.66 1.10
C GLY A 198 -13.26 25.08 -0.15
N VAL A 199 -12.07 24.53 0.05
CA VAL A 199 -11.24 23.93 -1.00
C VAL A 199 -10.54 22.68 -0.47
N ASN A 200 -10.15 21.79 -1.35
CA ASN A 200 -9.34 20.65 -1.05
C ASN A 200 -7.97 21.09 -0.48
N GLN A 201 -7.53 20.46 0.59
CA GLN A 201 -6.32 20.88 1.30
C GLN A 201 -5.02 20.56 0.55
N PHE A 202 -5.03 19.59 -0.36
CA PHE A 202 -3.84 19.14 -1.09
C PHE A 202 -3.64 19.92 -2.40
N ASN A 203 -4.74 20.17 -3.14
CA ASN A 203 -4.67 20.76 -4.47
C ASN A 203 -5.28 22.16 -4.57
N GLY A 204 -5.95 22.65 -3.51
CA GLY A 204 -6.56 24.00 -3.47
C GLY A 204 -7.80 24.19 -4.33
N SER A 205 -8.33 23.12 -4.94
CA SER A 205 -9.54 23.15 -5.76
C SER A 205 -10.81 23.06 -4.93
N ALA A 206 -11.89 23.67 -5.42
CA ALA A 206 -13.21 23.44 -4.88
C ALA A 206 -13.87 22.16 -5.40
N GLN A 207 -13.18 21.31 -6.14
CA GLN A 207 -13.71 20.07 -6.70
C GLN A 207 -13.50 18.90 -5.73
N PHE A 208 -14.50 17.99 -5.66
CA PHE A 208 -14.43 16.72 -4.94
C PHE A 208 -14.77 15.57 -5.87
N ASN A 209 -14.18 14.39 -5.62
CA ASN A 209 -14.39 13.22 -6.48
C ASN A 209 -13.99 11.92 -5.75
N TYR A 210 -14.81 11.49 -4.78
CA TYR A 210 -14.65 10.17 -4.18
C TYR A 210 -15.17 9.08 -5.11
N ALA A 211 -14.40 8.02 -5.30
CA ALA A 211 -14.80 6.83 -6.06
C ALA A 211 -14.85 5.60 -5.15
N ALA A 212 -16.03 4.98 -5.02
CA ALA A 212 -16.17 3.75 -4.22
C ALA A 212 -15.33 2.60 -4.78
N LYS A 213 -15.11 2.56 -6.09
CA LYS A 213 -14.26 1.57 -6.78
C LYS A 213 -12.81 1.54 -6.27
N HIS A 214 -12.32 2.64 -5.70
CA HIS A 214 -10.97 2.74 -5.13
C HIS A 214 -10.89 2.45 -3.63
N ASN A 215 -11.97 1.93 -3.05
CA ASN A 215 -12.08 1.56 -1.65
C ASN A 215 -12.37 0.05 -1.53
N PRO A 216 -11.36 -0.83 -1.56
CA PRO A 216 -11.57 -2.27 -1.73
C PRO A 216 -12.44 -2.90 -0.66
N GLN A 217 -12.39 -2.40 0.58
CA GLN A 217 -13.12 -2.97 1.71
C GLN A 217 -14.64 -2.76 1.61
N VAL A 218 -15.12 -1.78 0.83
CA VAL A 218 -16.58 -1.55 0.69
C VAL A 218 -17.27 -2.60 -0.18
N PHE A 219 -16.52 -3.41 -0.92
CA PHE A 219 -17.08 -4.44 -1.79
C PHE A 219 -17.45 -5.72 -1.05
N PHE A 220 -17.00 -5.95 0.17
CA PHE A 220 -17.28 -7.19 0.91
C PHE A 220 -18.35 -6.95 1.96
N THR A 221 -19.40 -7.76 1.94
CA THR A 221 -20.60 -7.57 2.78
C THR A 221 -20.29 -7.64 4.27
N ASP A 222 -19.32 -8.44 4.68
CA ASP A 222 -18.92 -8.59 6.07
C ASP A 222 -18.03 -7.43 6.58
N SER A 223 -17.33 -6.72 5.70
CA SER A 223 -16.55 -5.53 6.07
C SER A 223 -17.33 -4.22 5.87
N ASN A 224 -18.37 -4.19 5.03
CA ASN A 224 -19.15 -2.98 4.77
C ASN A 224 -20.49 -2.90 5.54
N GLY A 225 -20.91 -4.00 6.19
CA GLY A 225 -22.18 -4.06 6.93
C GLY A 225 -23.43 -4.16 6.06
N GLY A 226 -23.31 -4.68 4.83
CA GLY A 226 -24.39 -4.75 3.85
C GLY A 226 -24.63 -3.38 3.19
N ASN A 227 -25.82 -3.15 2.71
CA ASN A 227 -26.19 -1.87 2.10
C ASN A 227 -26.63 -0.80 3.13
N ASP A 228 -26.06 -0.83 4.34
CA ASP A 228 -26.38 0.12 5.41
C ASP A 228 -25.45 1.35 5.37
N THR A 229 -25.96 2.44 4.84
CA THR A 229 -25.30 3.76 4.78
C THR A 229 -25.65 4.66 5.95
N THR A 230 -26.20 4.11 7.04
CA THR A 230 -26.61 4.90 8.20
C THR A 230 -25.54 4.92 9.28
N THR A 231 -25.68 5.84 10.23
CA THR A 231 -24.82 5.89 11.44
C THR A 231 -25.05 4.73 12.41
N ALA A 232 -26.02 3.86 12.14
CA ALA A 232 -26.22 2.62 12.90
C ALA A 232 -25.31 1.47 12.46
N ASN A 233 -24.68 1.56 11.29
CA ASN A 233 -23.75 0.57 10.81
C ASN A 233 -22.56 0.41 11.77
N PRO A 234 -22.35 -0.75 12.39
CA PRO A 234 -21.27 -0.94 13.37
C PRO A 234 -19.86 -0.82 12.78
N LEU A 235 -19.71 -1.00 11.46
CA LEU A 235 -18.42 -0.98 10.77
C LEU A 235 -18.04 0.43 10.26
N ARG A 236 -18.93 1.42 10.39
CA ARG A 236 -18.71 2.79 9.89
C ARG A 236 -17.41 3.44 10.37
N LEU A 237 -16.90 3.07 11.55
CA LEU A 237 -15.66 3.64 12.11
C LEU A 237 -14.38 3.00 11.55
N GLN A 238 -14.51 1.95 10.76
CA GLN A 238 -13.40 1.39 9.96
C GLN A 238 -13.12 2.25 8.71
N TYR A 239 -14.10 3.05 8.31
CA TYR A 239 -13.97 4.01 7.21
C TYR A 239 -13.89 5.42 7.79
N ALA A 240 -12.87 6.14 7.44
CA ALA A 240 -12.64 7.48 7.95
C ALA A 240 -12.37 8.46 6.81
N PRO A 241 -12.84 9.70 6.91
CA PRO A 241 -12.36 10.75 6.04
C PRO A 241 -10.84 10.89 6.13
N LEU A 242 -10.17 11.15 5.00
CA LEU A 242 -8.71 11.23 4.95
C LEU A 242 -8.13 12.25 5.96
N GLN A 243 -8.86 13.31 6.26
CA GLN A 243 -8.46 14.30 7.26
C GLN A 243 -8.26 13.70 8.66
N GLN A 244 -8.98 12.62 8.98
CA GLN A 244 -8.81 11.92 10.27
C GLN A 244 -7.45 11.23 10.40
N LEU A 245 -6.81 10.88 9.29
CA LEU A 245 -5.48 10.27 9.32
C LEU A 245 -4.47 11.14 10.07
N PHE A 246 -4.53 12.47 9.89
CA PHE A 246 -3.61 13.39 10.56
C PHE A 246 -3.78 13.37 12.10
N ASP A 247 -5.02 13.34 12.55
CA ASP A 247 -5.34 13.23 13.98
C ASP A 247 -4.94 11.86 14.54
N ASP A 248 -5.22 10.79 13.79
CA ASP A 248 -4.87 9.42 14.22
C ASP A 248 -3.34 9.23 14.27
N LEU A 249 -2.58 9.79 13.33
CA LEU A 249 -1.12 9.78 13.35
C LEU A 249 -0.56 10.57 14.54
N ALA A 250 -1.10 11.79 14.80
CA ALA A 250 -0.66 12.63 15.89
C ALA A 250 -0.93 12.02 17.27
N ASN A 251 -2.04 11.27 17.40
CA ASN A 251 -2.46 10.63 18.65
C ASN A 251 -2.04 9.16 18.77
N ASN A 252 -1.27 8.63 17.82
CA ASN A 252 -0.88 7.22 17.73
C ASN A 252 -2.09 6.27 17.79
N ASN A 253 -3.12 6.55 17.00
CA ASN A 253 -4.41 5.86 16.95
C ASN A 253 -4.71 5.27 15.55
N VAL A 254 -3.69 5.11 14.71
CA VAL A 254 -3.82 4.40 13.43
C VAL A 254 -3.99 2.90 13.64
N ALA A 255 -4.57 2.23 12.68
CA ALA A 255 -4.69 0.77 12.70
C ALA A 255 -3.35 0.07 12.37
N ASP A 256 -3.28 -1.24 12.55
CA ASP A 256 -2.15 -2.05 12.09
C ASP A 256 -2.05 -2.01 10.55
N TYR A 257 -3.17 -2.11 9.84
CA TYR A 257 -3.28 -1.99 8.40
C TYR A 257 -4.14 -0.76 8.03
N ASN A 258 -3.59 0.14 7.22
CA ASN A 258 -4.23 1.39 6.82
C ASN A 258 -4.22 1.50 5.29
N TRP A 259 -5.39 1.47 4.69
CA TRP A 259 -5.60 1.74 3.28
C TRP A 259 -5.94 3.22 3.09
N ILE A 260 -5.22 3.92 2.26
CA ILE A 260 -5.36 5.37 2.05
C ILE A 260 -5.63 5.60 0.56
N THR A 261 -6.80 6.14 0.24
CA THR A 261 -7.15 6.51 -1.12
C THR A 261 -7.42 8.00 -1.22
N PRO A 262 -6.61 8.75 -1.98
CA PRO A 262 -6.93 10.10 -2.37
C PRO A 262 -8.20 10.13 -3.24
N ASN A 263 -8.78 11.32 -3.45
CA ASN A 263 -9.81 11.47 -4.45
C ASN A 263 -9.23 11.35 -5.87
N GLN A 264 -10.09 11.17 -6.89
CA GLN A 264 -9.65 10.92 -8.26
C GLN A 264 -8.81 12.06 -8.89
N PHE A 265 -8.67 13.19 -8.24
CA PHE A 265 -7.73 14.24 -8.65
C PHE A 265 -6.33 14.03 -8.03
N ASN A 266 -6.29 13.62 -6.78
CA ASN A 266 -5.06 13.48 -6.00
C ASN A 266 -4.44 12.08 -6.13
N ASP A 267 -5.15 11.09 -6.69
CA ASP A 267 -4.64 9.75 -7.00
C ASP A 267 -4.01 9.62 -8.40
N MET A 268 -4.03 10.65 -9.22
CA MET A 268 -3.58 10.75 -10.62
C MET A 268 -4.62 10.35 -11.69
N HIS A 269 -5.83 9.92 -11.30
CA HIS A 269 -6.84 9.45 -12.27
C HIS A 269 -7.39 10.58 -13.16
N THR A 270 -7.72 11.73 -12.58
CA THR A 270 -8.47 12.79 -13.28
C THR A 270 -7.82 14.17 -13.11
N ALA A 271 -7.66 14.92 -14.21
CA ALA A 271 -7.23 16.31 -14.12
C ALA A 271 -8.32 17.20 -13.53
N LEU A 272 -7.94 18.13 -12.67
CA LEU A 272 -8.80 19.22 -12.24
C LEU A 272 -9.30 20.03 -13.44
N THR A 273 -10.57 20.40 -13.43
CA THR A 273 -11.08 21.36 -14.42
C THR A 273 -10.31 22.67 -14.29
N GLY A 274 -9.60 23.06 -15.35
CA GLY A 274 -8.69 24.21 -15.34
C GLY A 274 -7.23 23.84 -15.11
N GLY A 275 -6.91 22.56 -14.89
CA GLY A 275 -5.55 22.07 -14.71
C GLY A 275 -4.98 22.31 -13.32
N PHE A 276 -3.70 22.00 -13.15
CA PHE A 276 -2.98 22.13 -11.90
C PHE A 276 -1.57 22.68 -12.12
N GLN A 277 -1.19 23.72 -11.38
CA GLN A 277 0.14 24.38 -11.48
C GLN A 277 0.54 24.76 -12.92
N GLY A 278 -0.42 25.18 -13.74
CA GLY A 278 -0.20 25.56 -15.14
C GLY A 278 -0.14 24.38 -16.13
N LEU A 279 -0.33 23.16 -15.66
CA LEU A 279 -0.40 21.93 -16.46
C LEU A 279 -1.87 21.57 -16.73
N THR A 280 -2.12 20.81 -17.80
CA THR A 280 -3.44 20.30 -18.17
C THR A 280 -3.34 18.84 -18.61
N GLY A 281 -4.49 18.14 -18.67
CA GLY A 281 -4.53 16.73 -19.08
C GLY A 281 -3.66 15.86 -18.17
N ASP A 282 -3.04 14.86 -18.74
CA ASP A 282 -2.26 13.88 -18.03
C ASP A 282 -1.08 14.45 -17.22
N ALA A 283 -0.37 15.42 -17.75
CA ALA A 283 0.67 16.13 -17.01
C ALA A 283 0.14 16.79 -15.71
N ALA A 284 -1.13 17.20 -15.68
CA ALA A 284 -1.77 17.70 -14.48
C ALA A 284 -2.15 16.58 -13.53
N ASN A 285 -2.61 15.43 -14.03
CA ASN A 285 -2.92 14.24 -13.22
C ASN A 285 -1.69 13.79 -12.43
N ILE A 286 -0.59 13.55 -13.14
CA ILE A 286 0.70 13.14 -12.54
C ILE A 286 1.15 14.16 -11.49
N ARG A 287 1.09 15.47 -11.83
CA ARG A 287 1.52 16.53 -10.90
C ARG A 287 0.64 16.61 -9.65
N GLN A 288 -0.66 16.37 -9.77
CA GLN A 288 -1.60 16.38 -8.64
C GLN A 288 -1.26 15.27 -7.65
N GLY A 289 -1.10 14.03 -8.12
CA GLY A 289 -0.76 12.91 -7.24
C GLY A 289 0.65 12.99 -6.68
N ASP A 290 1.63 13.42 -7.46
CA ASP A 290 2.99 13.67 -6.97
C ASP A 290 3.00 14.72 -5.85
N ASN A 291 2.22 15.80 -6.00
CA ASN A 291 2.04 16.83 -4.99
C ASN A 291 1.32 16.29 -3.72
N PHE A 292 0.35 15.39 -3.88
CA PHE A 292 -0.31 14.73 -2.76
C PHE A 292 0.69 13.87 -1.97
N LEU A 293 1.44 13.01 -2.65
CA LEU A 293 2.45 12.15 -2.02
C LEU A 293 3.53 12.97 -1.31
N ALA A 294 3.98 14.06 -1.90
CA ALA A 294 4.97 14.98 -1.30
C ALA A 294 4.47 15.61 0.02
N GLN A 295 3.15 15.74 0.19
CA GLN A 295 2.56 16.30 1.42
C GLN A 295 2.29 15.22 2.48
N ILE A 296 1.78 14.04 2.09
CA ILE A 296 1.31 13.05 3.06
C ILE A 296 2.44 12.16 3.60
N ILE A 297 3.40 11.77 2.75
CA ILE A 297 4.48 10.85 3.15
C ILE A 297 5.31 11.39 4.32
N PRO A 298 5.78 12.65 4.32
CA PRO A 298 6.50 13.20 5.47
C PRO A 298 5.71 13.19 6.77
N VAL A 299 4.38 13.39 6.71
CA VAL A 299 3.50 13.38 7.89
C VAL A 299 3.41 11.95 8.45
N ILE A 300 3.22 10.94 7.61
CA ILE A 300 3.23 9.53 8.05
C ILE A 300 4.59 9.19 8.65
N MET A 301 5.70 9.55 8.00
CA MET A 301 7.05 9.28 8.48
C MET A 301 7.37 9.96 9.82
N ALA A 302 6.76 11.12 10.11
CA ALA A 302 6.89 11.81 11.38
C ALA A 302 6.17 11.10 12.54
N SER A 303 5.19 10.24 12.25
CA SER A 303 4.37 9.55 13.25
C SER A 303 5.16 8.53 14.08
N LYS A 304 4.63 8.22 15.27
CA LYS A 304 5.16 7.14 16.11
C LYS A 304 4.99 5.78 15.44
N ALA A 305 3.86 5.53 14.79
CA ALA A 305 3.54 4.28 14.11
C ALA A 305 4.59 3.93 13.02
N TYR A 306 4.98 4.91 12.21
CA TYR A 306 6.05 4.71 11.24
C TYR A 306 7.42 4.50 11.91
N LYS A 307 7.76 5.32 12.91
CA LYS A 307 9.05 5.25 13.61
C LYS A 307 9.26 3.92 14.34
N GLU A 308 8.19 3.25 14.75
CA GLU A 308 8.17 1.96 15.46
C GLU A 308 7.91 0.77 14.51
N ASN A 309 8.69 0.67 13.43
CA ASN A 309 8.62 -0.37 12.40
C ASN A 309 7.36 -0.29 11.50
N GLY A 310 7.02 0.92 11.08
CA GLY A 310 6.02 1.13 10.04
C GLY A 310 6.61 1.02 8.63
N VAL A 311 5.72 0.77 7.67
CA VAL A 311 6.01 0.81 6.24
C VAL A 311 4.94 1.60 5.52
N ILE A 312 5.36 2.40 4.53
CA ILE A 312 4.49 3.03 3.55
C ILE A 312 4.72 2.30 2.23
N ILE A 313 3.65 1.91 1.57
CA ILE A 313 3.64 1.34 0.23
C ILE A 313 2.90 2.32 -0.67
N ILE A 314 3.57 2.85 -1.69
CA ILE A 314 2.94 3.57 -2.78
C ILE A 314 2.59 2.52 -3.82
N TRP A 315 1.31 2.27 -3.96
CA TRP A 315 0.73 1.23 -4.81
C TRP A 315 -0.03 1.86 -5.97
N PHE A 316 0.17 1.37 -7.18
CA PHE A 316 -0.62 1.74 -8.35
C PHE A 316 -1.49 0.57 -8.76
N ASP A 317 -2.70 0.84 -9.23
CA ASP A 317 -3.69 -0.18 -9.53
C ASP A 317 -3.49 -0.86 -10.87
N GLU A 318 -3.27 -0.10 -11.93
CA GLU A 318 -3.18 -0.63 -13.29
C GLU A 318 -2.27 0.20 -14.20
N SER A 319 -1.81 -0.46 -15.27
CA SER A 319 -1.17 0.21 -16.39
C SER A 319 -2.22 0.94 -17.23
N GLU A 320 -1.79 1.94 -17.99
CA GLU A 320 -2.66 2.72 -18.85
C GLU A 320 -2.20 2.69 -20.32
N GLN A 321 -3.14 2.85 -21.23
CA GLN A 321 -2.88 2.99 -22.64
C GLN A 321 -2.35 4.41 -22.94
N ASP A 322 -1.07 4.52 -23.27
CA ASP A 322 -0.42 5.81 -23.50
C ASP A 322 -0.51 6.33 -24.92
N ALA A 323 -0.74 5.44 -25.89
CA ALA A 323 -0.81 5.78 -27.31
C ALA A 323 -1.78 4.88 -28.07
N ALA A 324 -2.29 5.37 -29.20
CA ALA A 324 -3.12 4.57 -30.08
C ALA A 324 -2.38 3.31 -30.55
N GLY A 325 -2.93 2.15 -30.24
CA GLY A 325 -2.34 0.83 -30.54
C GLY A 325 -1.44 0.24 -29.46
N ASP A 326 -1.25 0.95 -28.36
CA ASP A 326 -0.67 0.39 -27.16
C ASP A 326 -1.63 -0.63 -26.53
N ASN A 327 -1.06 -1.65 -25.88
CA ASN A 327 -1.82 -2.65 -25.15
C ASN A 327 -1.52 -2.53 -23.66
N PRO A 328 -2.42 -1.95 -22.86
CA PRO A 328 -2.20 -1.80 -21.41
C PRO A 328 -2.08 -3.16 -20.70
N ASP A 329 -2.63 -4.24 -21.27
CA ASP A 329 -2.51 -5.59 -20.72
C ASP A 329 -1.22 -6.31 -21.14
N ASP A 330 -0.24 -5.61 -21.74
CA ASP A 330 1.06 -6.20 -22.04
C ASP A 330 1.89 -6.31 -20.75
N PHE A 331 2.34 -7.52 -20.44
CA PHE A 331 3.21 -7.79 -19.30
C PHE A 331 4.51 -6.97 -19.28
N ASN A 332 4.92 -6.41 -20.41
CA ASN A 332 6.10 -5.55 -20.46
C ASN A 332 5.85 -4.13 -19.88
N HIS A 333 4.60 -3.73 -19.67
CA HIS A 333 4.29 -2.56 -18.86
C HIS A 333 4.57 -2.89 -17.39
N SER A 334 5.21 -1.97 -16.70
CA SER A 334 5.31 -2.02 -15.24
C SER A 334 4.64 -0.81 -14.64
N ILE A 335 4.01 -1.00 -13.49
CA ILE A 335 3.42 0.07 -12.69
C ILE A 335 4.29 0.34 -11.46
N ALA A 336 4.10 1.47 -10.79
CA ALA A 336 4.96 1.83 -9.69
C ALA A 336 4.58 1.06 -8.42
N GLU A 337 5.60 0.51 -7.77
CA GLU A 337 5.52 -0.05 -6.43
C GLU A 337 6.75 0.40 -5.65
N ILE A 338 6.52 1.25 -4.63
CA ILE A 338 7.60 1.87 -3.85
C ILE A 338 7.35 1.63 -2.36
N VAL A 339 8.34 1.03 -1.71
CA VAL A 339 8.35 0.77 -0.26
C VAL A 339 9.18 1.84 0.43
N ILE A 340 8.62 2.46 1.47
CA ILE A 340 9.33 3.41 2.34
C ILE A 340 9.26 2.87 3.76
N SER A 341 10.40 2.43 4.30
CA SER A 341 10.52 1.89 5.65
C SER A 341 11.97 1.95 6.13
N LYS A 342 12.16 2.05 7.43
CA LYS A 342 13.50 1.84 8.03
C LYS A 342 14.01 0.41 7.81
N LYS A 343 13.14 -0.50 7.40
CA LYS A 343 13.41 -1.90 7.08
C LYS A 343 13.45 -2.17 5.57
N ALA A 344 13.34 -1.15 4.73
CA ALA A 344 13.51 -1.29 3.30
C ALA A 344 14.92 -1.78 2.96
N HIS A 345 15.03 -2.60 1.92
CA HIS A 345 16.31 -3.11 1.44
C HIS A 345 17.25 -1.96 1.10
N LYS A 346 18.40 -1.92 1.78
CA LYS A 346 19.34 -0.82 1.68
C LYS A 346 20.33 -1.04 0.55
N ASN A 347 20.56 0.02 -0.21
CA ASN A 347 21.64 0.02 -1.18
C ASN A 347 22.93 0.57 -0.54
N VAL A 348 24.05 -0.12 -0.75
CA VAL A 348 25.37 0.26 -0.20
C VAL A 348 25.90 1.61 -0.70
N ASN A 349 25.38 2.13 -1.82
CA ASN A 349 25.85 3.37 -2.45
C ASN A 349 24.96 4.57 -2.15
N GLY A 350 23.97 4.45 -1.24
CA GLY A 350 23.04 5.54 -0.92
C GLY A 350 21.97 5.80 -1.98
N VAL A 351 21.93 4.99 -3.04
CA VAL A 351 20.83 4.97 -4.02
C VAL A 351 19.82 3.93 -3.58
N PRO A 352 18.52 4.19 -3.66
CA PRO A 352 17.47 3.23 -3.34
C PRO A 352 17.64 1.91 -4.08
N PHE A 353 17.31 0.81 -3.39
CA PHE A 353 17.38 -0.52 -3.99
C PHE A 353 16.26 -0.70 -5.02
N ALA A 354 16.63 -1.19 -6.19
CA ALA A 354 15.69 -1.51 -7.27
C ALA A 354 15.58 -3.05 -7.42
N SER A 355 14.44 -3.60 -7.08
CA SER A 355 14.15 -5.03 -7.28
C SER A 355 13.79 -5.32 -8.74
N ALA A 356 14.36 -6.38 -9.28
CA ALA A 356 14.01 -6.92 -10.60
C ALA A 356 13.12 -8.17 -10.51
N VAL A 357 12.63 -8.50 -9.33
CA VAL A 357 11.67 -9.60 -9.13
C VAL A 357 10.34 -9.23 -9.76
N ASN A 358 9.73 -10.16 -10.49
CA ASN A 358 8.37 -9.97 -11.01
C ASN A 358 7.38 -10.05 -9.86
N LEU A 359 6.73 -8.94 -9.58
CA LEU A 359 5.78 -8.75 -8.50
C LEU A 359 4.43 -8.32 -9.08
N SER A 360 3.38 -8.44 -8.27
CA SER A 360 2.01 -8.07 -8.66
C SER A 360 1.16 -7.77 -7.42
N HIS A 361 -0.11 -7.39 -7.59
CA HIS A 361 -1.07 -7.22 -6.49
C HIS A 361 -1.19 -8.47 -5.60
N SER A 362 -1.00 -9.65 -6.18
CA SER A 362 -0.92 -10.90 -5.41
C SER A 362 0.29 -10.94 -4.48
N SER A 363 1.39 -10.28 -4.85
CA SER A 363 2.60 -10.19 -4.03
C SER A 363 2.37 -9.33 -2.78
N ASP A 364 1.66 -8.22 -2.93
CA ASP A 364 1.26 -7.37 -1.81
C ASP A 364 0.35 -8.13 -0.85
N LEU A 365 -0.70 -8.74 -1.39
CA LEU A 365 -1.66 -9.50 -0.60
C LEU A 365 -0.98 -10.63 0.19
N ARG A 366 -0.07 -11.37 -0.46
CA ARG A 366 0.74 -12.39 0.21
C ARG A 366 1.56 -11.79 1.34
N THR A 367 2.26 -10.69 1.06
CA THR A 367 3.09 -9.99 2.04
C THR A 367 2.29 -9.50 3.23
N MET A 368 1.08 -8.96 3.02
CA MET A 368 0.20 -8.57 4.12
C MET A 368 -0.18 -9.77 4.99
N GLN A 369 -0.50 -10.91 4.39
CA GLN A 369 -0.82 -12.13 5.15
C GLN A 369 0.40 -12.64 5.95
N GLU A 370 1.61 -12.49 5.44
CA GLU A 370 2.86 -12.86 6.12
C GLU A 370 3.23 -11.89 7.25
N ILE A 371 3.15 -10.55 7.01
CA ILE A 371 3.41 -9.53 8.04
C ILE A 371 2.47 -9.73 9.24
N PHE A 372 1.20 -9.89 8.97
CA PHE A 372 0.16 -9.99 10.01
C PHE A 372 -0.11 -11.42 10.47
N ARG A 373 0.62 -12.40 9.95
CA ARG A 373 0.51 -13.81 10.34
C ARG A 373 -0.94 -14.31 10.35
N THR A 374 -1.67 -13.98 9.31
CA THR A 374 -3.06 -14.39 9.19
C THR A 374 -3.13 -15.92 9.13
N SER A 375 -4.08 -16.50 9.85
CA SER A 375 -4.29 -17.94 9.83
C SER A 375 -5.07 -18.36 8.58
N GLY A 376 -4.73 -19.51 8.01
CA GLY A 376 -5.39 -20.05 6.83
C GLY A 376 -4.52 -20.03 5.58
N PRO A 377 -5.08 -20.43 4.43
CA PRO A 377 -4.36 -20.42 3.16
C PRO A 377 -4.15 -18.98 2.68
N PHE A 378 -3.20 -18.80 1.79
CA PHE A 378 -3.09 -17.54 1.05
C PHE A 378 -4.35 -17.31 0.21
N LEU A 379 -4.78 -16.06 0.14
CA LEU A 379 -5.98 -15.64 -0.56
C LEU A 379 -5.77 -15.66 -2.08
N GLY A 380 -6.70 -16.30 -2.79
CA GLY A 380 -6.71 -16.33 -4.25
C GLY A 380 -5.33 -16.62 -4.86
N ASP A 381 -4.88 -15.77 -5.78
CA ASP A 381 -3.60 -15.94 -6.48
C ASP A 381 -2.37 -15.59 -5.62
N ALA A 382 -2.54 -15.00 -4.45
CA ALA A 382 -1.43 -14.77 -3.51
C ALA A 382 -0.69 -16.07 -3.13
N ALA A 383 -1.36 -17.22 -3.25
CA ALA A 383 -0.75 -18.54 -3.06
C ALA A 383 0.37 -18.85 -4.07
N ASN A 384 0.32 -18.23 -5.24
CA ASN A 384 1.25 -18.48 -6.36
C ASN A 384 2.28 -17.34 -6.54
N ALA A 385 2.09 -16.21 -5.88
CA ALA A 385 2.94 -15.04 -6.05
C ALA A 385 4.23 -15.13 -5.21
N ALA A 386 5.28 -14.45 -5.64
CA ALA A 386 6.38 -14.06 -4.77
C ALA A 386 5.88 -13.01 -3.77
N ASP A 387 6.44 -12.97 -2.56
CA ASP A 387 6.22 -11.88 -1.63
C ASP A 387 7.13 -10.67 -1.94
N LEU A 388 6.96 -9.56 -1.23
CA LEU A 388 7.78 -8.37 -1.36
C LEU A 388 9.12 -8.45 -0.61
N SER A 389 9.56 -9.62 -0.15
CA SER A 389 10.75 -9.76 0.70
C SER A 389 12.03 -9.17 0.09
N ASP A 390 12.15 -9.16 -1.25
CA ASP A 390 13.29 -8.54 -1.94
C ASP A 390 13.35 -7.01 -1.75
N LEU A 391 12.23 -6.37 -1.45
CA LEU A 391 12.15 -4.94 -1.14
C LEU A 391 12.51 -4.61 0.32
N PHE A 392 12.79 -5.59 1.17
CA PHE A 392 13.08 -5.43 2.58
C PHE A 392 14.44 -6.01 2.96
N ASP A 393 15.00 -5.58 4.08
CA ASP A 393 16.16 -6.22 4.68
C ASP A 393 15.84 -7.69 5.02
N ASN A 394 16.83 -8.57 4.91
CA ASN A 394 16.67 -10.01 5.10
C ASN A 394 15.97 -10.36 6.43
N GLY A 395 14.94 -11.19 6.33
CA GLY A 395 14.20 -11.71 7.48
C GLY A 395 13.14 -10.76 8.05
N VAL A 396 12.89 -9.61 7.42
CA VAL A 396 11.81 -8.69 7.81
C VAL A 396 10.45 -9.29 7.46
N ILE A 397 10.31 -9.82 6.25
CA ILE A 397 9.16 -10.62 5.85
C ILE A 397 9.47 -12.08 6.15
N ARG A 398 8.69 -12.72 6.98
CA ARG A 398 8.84 -14.13 7.34
C ARG A 398 7.93 -14.97 6.46
N GLN A 399 8.53 -15.80 5.65
CA GLN A 399 7.78 -16.76 4.85
C GLN A 399 7.06 -17.78 5.75
N ASN A 400 5.79 -18.01 5.52
CA ASN A 400 4.97 -18.97 6.29
C ASN A 400 5.42 -20.45 6.18
N ASN A 401 6.54 -20.74 5.52
CA ASN A 401 7.09 -22.08 5.38
C ASN A 401 7.78 -22.64 6.64
N ASP A 402 7.95 -21.82 7.69
CA ASP A 402 8.66 -22.24 8.92
C ASP A 402 7.74 -22.89 9.98
N ASN A 403 6.45 -23.03 9.73
CA ASN A 403 5.52 -23.64 10.70
C ASN A 403 5.56 -25.18 10.78
N GLY A 404 6.62 -25.83 10.25
CA GLY A 404 6.70 -27.30 10.19
C GLY A 404 7.95 -27.96 10.76
N LYS A 405 8.91 -27.22 11.34
CA LYS A 405 10.18 -27.82 11.79
C LYS A 405 10.64 -27.50 13.21
N ASP A 406 9.82 -26.87 14.04
CA ASP A 406 10.11 -26.77 15.46
C ASP A 406 9.33 -27.84 16.24
N GLY A 407 9.85 -29.03 16.27
CA GLY A 407 9.32 -30.05 17.13
C GLY A 407 9.80 -31.48 16.84
N ASN A 408 10.74 -31.92 17.65
CA ASN A 408 11.20 -33.29 17.87
C ASN A 408 12.43 -33.76 17.10
N ASP A 409 13.58 -33.40 17.63
CA ASP A 409 14.72 -34.32 17.73
C ASP A 409 15.24 -34.31 19.19
N ASP A 410 14.41 -34.82 20.10
CA ASP A 410 14.88 -35.32 21.40
C ASP A 410 14.22 -36.69 21.58
N ASN A 411 14.91 -37.73 21.08
CA ASN A 411 14.89 -39.09 21.58
C ASN A 411 15.72 -39.97 20.64
N ASP A 412 17.01 -40.19 21.01
CA ASP A 412 17.64 -41.51 21.24
C ASP A 412 19.11 -41.30 21.67
#